data_9e2c1df8c6ed211363155ddcb6ef62cc
#
_entry.id   9e2c1df8c6ed211363155ddcb6ef62cc
#
_cell.length_a   1.000
_cell.length_b   1.000
_cell.length_c   1.000
_cell.angle_alpha   90.00
_cell.angle_beta   90.00
_cell.angle_gamma   90.00
#
_symmetry.space_group_name_H-M   'P 1'
#
loop_
_entity.id
_entity.type
_entity.pdbx_description
1 polymer ?
#
loop_
_entity_poly.entity_id
_entity_poly.type
_entity_poly.pdbx_seq_one_letter_code
_entity_poly.pdbx_strand_id
1 'polypeptide(L)'
;MINFDSFGDLSSLDLGDFAPKPTSFTDGQVEAAKQLWASEDGASKVGVWECTPGRFSADRTQSSEICHILSGTATVVSSQGGDERQIGPGDLLVLPLGWQGEWTIHQKLRKTYVITQRA
;
A
#
# COMPACT_ATOMS: atom_id res chain seq x y z
N MET A 1 9.98 -25.71 -15.77
CA MET A 1 8.82 -25.95 -14.89
C MET A 1 8.30 -24.64 -14.35
N ILE A 2 7.01 -24.43 -14.39
CA ILE A 2 6.40 -23.24 -13.81
C ILE A 2 5.85 -23.64 -12.43
N ASN A 3 6.32 -22.95 -11.40
CA ASN A 3 5.89 -23.19 -10.02
C ASN A 3 4.85 -22.13 -9.62
N PHE A 4 4.06 -22.45 -8.60
CA PHE A 4 3.13 -21.50 -8.02
C PHE A 4 3.36 -21.43 -6.51
N ASP A 5 2.96 -20.30 -5.93
CA ASP A 5 3.14 -20.03 -4.52
C ASP A 5 1.80 -19.74 -3.85
N SER A 6 1.75 -19.98 -2.56
CA SER A 6 0.60 -19.65 -1.74
C SER A 6 1.11 -19.03 -0.44
N PHE A 7 0.52 -17.89 -0.07
CA PHE A 7 0.89 -17.18 1.14
C PHE A 7 -0.34 -17.05 2.03
N GLY A 8 -0.21 -17.42 3.27
CA GLY A 8 -1.31 -17.36 4.22
C GLY A 8 -0.98 -16.50 5.43
N ASP A 9 -2.01 -16.28 6.24
CA ASP A 9 -1.88 -15.60 7.53
C ASP A 9 -1.34 -14.18 7.41
N LEU A 10 -1.75 -13.47 6.35
CA LEU A 10 -1.21 -12.14 6.04
C LEU A 10 -1.53 -11.10 7.11
N SER A 11 -2.61 -11.31 7.86
CA SER A 11 -3.00 -10.40 8.94
C SER A 11 -2.03 -10.41 10.12
N SER A 12 -1.27 -11.48 10.30
CA SER A 12 -0.32 -11.64 11.40
C SER A 12 1.13 -11.81 10.95
N LEU A 13 1.38 -11.69 9.65
CA LEU A 13 2.73 -11.82 9.10
C LEU A 13 3.68 -10.80 9.72
N ASP A 14 4.86 -11.25 10.16
CA ASP A 14 5.90 -10.37 10.68
C ASP A 14 6.55 -9.63 9.50
N LEU A 15 6.45 -8.30 9.49
CA LEU A 15 6.98 -7.45 8.44
C LEU A 15 8.40 -6.95 8.73
N GLY A 16 8.95 -7.31 9.90
CA GLY A 16 10.24 -6.80 10.33
C GLY A 16 10.14 -5.43 11.00
N ASP A 17 11.25 -4.71 11.02
CA ASP A 17 11.35 -3.43 11.72
C ASP A 17 10.59 -2.32 10.98
N PHE A 18 9.95 -1.44 11.74
CA PHE A 18 9.35 -0.23 11.20
C PHE A 18 10.42 0.86 11.07
N ALA A 19 10.29 1.69 10.04
CA ALA A 19 11.19 2.80 9.76
C ALA A 19 10.38 4.05 9.42
N PRO A 20 10.96 5.26 9.57
CA PRO A 20 10.26 6.50 9.21
C PRO A 20 9.79 6.47 7.76
N LYS A 21 8.56 6.96 7.53
CA LYS A 21 8.00 7.03 6.19
C LYS A 21 8.49 8.29 5.49
N PRO A 22 9.25 8.16 4.38
CA PRO A 22 9.89 9.34 3.73
C PRO A 22 8.90 10.38 3.21
N THR A 23 7.69 9.98 2.81
CA THR A 23 6.69 10.88 2.24
C THR A 23 5.71 11.42 3.27
N SER A 24 5.95 11.17 4.57
CA SER A 24 5.05 11.58 5.65
C SER A 24 5.12 13.08 5.91
N PHE A 25 3.95 13.65 6.22
CA PHE A 25 3.81 15.00 6.77
C PHE A 25 3.61 14.97 8.28
N THR A 26 3.62 13.79 8.90
CA THR A 26 3.35 13.61 10.33
C THR A 26 4.59 13.09 11.02
N ASP A 27 5.06 13.82 12.05
CA ASP A 27 6.21 13.39 12.83
C ASP A 27 5.95 12.04 13.49
N GLY A 28 6.95 11.15 13.41
CA GLY A 28 6.88 9.84 14.04
C GLY A 28 6.10 8.79 13.28
N GLN A 29 5.55 9.10 12.12
CA GLN A 29 4.88 8.08 11.29
C GLN A 29 5.91 7.09 10.75
N VAL A 30 5.65 5.80 10.97
CA VAL A 30 6.56 4.73 10.55
C VAL A 30 5.81 3.67 9.75
N GLU A 31 6.55 2.95 8.93
CA GLU A 31 6.01 1.91 8.05
C GLU A 31 6.92 0.70 8.02
N ALA A 32 6.36 -0.45 7.65
CA ALA A 32 7.10 -1.67 7.36
C ALA A 32 6.44 -2.37 6.19
N ALA A 33 7.24 -3.09 5.40
CA ALA A 33 6.73 -3.84 4.27
C ALA A 33 7.54 -5.11 4.09
N LYS A 34 6.87 -6.13 3.54
CA LYS A 34 7.54 -7.38 3.16
C LYS A 34 7.06 -7.78 1.78
N GLN A 35 7.99 -7.81 0.82
CA GLN A 35 7.68 -8.33 -0.51
C GLN A 35 7.62 -9.85 -0.45
N LEU A 36 6.53 -10.41 -0.96
CA LEU A 36 6.30 -11.85 -0.99
C LEU A 36 6.65 -12.47 -2.33
N TRP A 37 6.43 -11.72 -3.41
CA TRP A 37 6.61 -12.26 -4.76
C TRP A 37 6.88 -11.12 -5.74
N ALA A 38 7.63 -11.42 -6.78
CA ALA A 38 7.82 -10.53 -7.92
C ALA A 38 7.75 -11.34 -9.20
N SER A 39 7.23 -10.73 -10.28
CA SER A 39 7.24 -11.35 -11.59
C SER A 39 8.68 -11.50 -12.09
N GLU A 40 8.89 -12.42 -13.06
CA GLU A 40 10.22 -12.72 -13.59
C GLU A 40 10.88 -11.48 -14.19
N ASP A 41 10.11 -10.62 -14.86
CA ASP A 41 10.61 -9.38 -15.44
C ASP A 41 10.70 -8.24 -14.41
N GLY A 42 10.32 -8.48 -13.16
CA GLY A 42 10.34 -7.48 -12.10
C GLY A 42 9.26 -6.41 -12.19
N ALA A 43 8.37 -6.50 -13.18
CA ALA A 43 7.36 -5.46 -13.40
C ALA A 43 6.25 -5.47 -12.35
N SER A 44 5.92 -6.64 -11.81
CA SER A 44 4.86 -6.78 -10.80
C SER A 44 5.43 -7.28 -9.48
N LYS A 45 4.98 -6.68 -8.39
CA LYS A 45 5.40 -7.04 -7.03
C LYS A 45 4.18 -7.18 -6.14
N VAL A 46 4.20 -8.19 -5.29
CA VAL A 46 3.13 -8.45 -4.33
C VAL A 46 3.73 -8.51 -2.94
N GLY A 47 3.09 -7.88 -1.99
CA GLY A 47 3.55 -7.90 -0.61
C GLY A 47 2.51 -7.42 0.38
N VAL A 48 2.96 -7.20 1.61
CA VAL A 48 2.16 -6.69 2.71
C VAL A 48 2.85 -5.46 3.27
N TRP A 49 2.07 -4.43 3.57
CA TRP A 49 2.55 -3.15 4.08
C TRP A 49 1.70 -2.74 5.27
N GLU A 50 2.33 -2.13 6.25
CA GLU A 50 1.66 -1.59 7.43
C GLU A 50 2.22 -0.22 7.77
N CYS A 51 1.35 0.68 8.23
CA CYS A 51 1.75 2.05 8.52
C CYS A 51 0.95 2.59 9.70
N THR A 52 1.63 3.35 10.55
CA THR A 52 1.02 4.00 11.72
C THR A 52 0.20 5.21 11.29
N PRO A 53 -0.69 5.74 12.19
CA PRO A 53 -1.51 6.90 11.87
C PRO A 53 -0.70 8.11 11.44
N GLY A 54 -1.26 8.90 10.54
CA GLY A 54 -0.65 10.10 10.00
C GLY A 54 -0.99 10.30 8.53
N ARG A 55 -0.53 11.42 7.97
CA ARG A 55 -0.78 11.84 6.59
C ARG A 55 0.50 11.76 5.78
N PHE A 56 0.39 11.24 4.56
CA PHE A 56 1.53 11.17 3.64
C PHE A 56 1.07 11.34 2.20
N SER A 57 2.02 11.72 1.33
CA SER A 57 1.76 11.81 -0.11
C SER A 57 2.06 10.49 -0.80
N ALA A 58 1.34 10.23 -1.87
CA ALA A 58 1.52 9.05 -2.71
C ALA A 58 1.50 9.43 -4.19
N ASP A 59 2.37 8.80 -4.96
CA ASP A 59 2.57 9.09 -6.37
C ASP A 59 2.62 7.79 -7.15
N ARG A 60 1.67 7.62 -8.08
CA ARG A 60 1.56 6.45 -8.96
C ARG A 60 1.85 6.79 -10.41
N THR A 61 2.72 7.76 -10.69
CA THR A 61 3.07 8.13 -12.07
C THR A 61 3.94 7.08 -12.76
N GLN A 62 4.67 6.25 -12.00
CA GLN A 62 5.55 5.21 -12.55
C GLN A 62 5.03 3.80 -12.36
N SER A 63 3.97 3.62 -11.56
CA SER A 63 3.41 2.31 -11.27
C SER A 63 1.97 2.44 -10.80
N SER A 64 1.14 1.44 -11.10
CA SER A 64 -0.19 1.34 -10.51
C SER A 64 -0.11 0.51 -9.23
N GLU A 65 -1.11 0.66 -8.37
CA GLU A 65 -1.21 -0.13 -7.15
C GLU A 65 -2.65 -0.60 -6.93
N ILE A 66 -2.80 -1.87 -6.59
CA ILE A 66 -4.07 -2.43 -6.14
C ILE A 66 -3.86 -2.87 -4.70
N CYS A 67 -4.74 -2.44 -3.79
CA CYS A 67 -4.62 -2.72 -2.37
C CYS A 67 -5.86 -3.42 -1.84
N HIS A 68 -5.66 -4.48 -1.06
CA HIS A 68 -6.71 -5.07 -0.26
C HIS A 68 -6.43 -4.75 1.21
N ILE A 69 -7.36 -4.05 1.86
CA ILE A 69 -7.18 -3.61 3.24
C ILE A 69 -7.49 -4.76 4.19
N LEU A 70 -6.52 -5.12 5.02
CA LEU A 70 -6.65 -6.21 6.00
C LEU A 70 -7.12 -5.69 7.36
N SER A 71 -6.60 -4.55 7.79
CA SER A 71 -6.96 -3.94 9.08
C SER A 71 -6.68 -2.44 9.06
N GLY A 72 -7.30 -1.71 9.98
CA GLY A 72 -7.14 -0.26 10.08
C GLY A 72 -8.06 0.50 9.15
N THR A 73 -8.00 1.83 9.23
CA THR A 73 -8.86 2.74 8.45
C THR A 73 -8.04 3.92 7.93
N ALA A 74 -8.45 4.45 6.78
CA ALA A 74 -7.80 5.61 6.18
C ALA A 74 -8.76 6.39 5.29
N THR A 75 -8.36 7.63 4.99
CA THR A 75 -8.96 8.47 3.97
C THR A 75 -7.95 8.66 2.87
N VAL A 76 -8.35 8.45 1.62
CA VAL A 76 -7.50 8.64 0.44
C VAL A 76 -8.12 9.75 -0.41
N VAL A 77 -7.32 10.77 -0.73
CA VAL A 77 -7.79 11.95 -1.48
C VAL A 77 -6.94 12.11 -2.72
N SER A 78 -7.61 12.22 -3.88
CA SER A 78 -6.94 12.53 -5.14
C SER A 78 -6.57 14.01 -5.19
N SER A 79 -5.32 14.33 -5.56
CA SER A 79 -4.92 15.72 -5.80
C SER A 79 -5.31 16.20 -7.20
N GLN A 80 -5.86 15.32 -8.04
CA GLN A 80 -6.16 15.56 -9.44
C GLN A 80 -7.67 15.62 -9.72
N GLY A 81 -8.47 16.03 -8.75
CA GLY A 81 -9.91 16.10 -8.93
C GLY A 81 -10.69 16.18 -7.63
N GLY A 82 -10.00 16.04 -6.51
CA GLY A 82 -10.58 16.21 -5.20
C GLY A 82 -11.47 15.07 -4.72
N ASP A 83 -11.53 13.96 -5.46
CA ASP A 83 -12.25 12.76 -5.00
C ASP A 83 -11.66 12.23 -3.72
N GLU A 84 -12.52 11.78 -2.81
CA GLU A 84 -12.13 11.26 -1.53
C GLU A 84 -12.79 9.90 -1.30
N ARG A 85 -12.04 8.97 -0.71
CA ARG A 85 -12.55 7.65 -0.35
C ARG A 85 -12.18 7.31 1.09
N GLN A 86 -13.15 6.80 1.83
CA GLN A 86 -12.93 6.21 3.15
C GLN A 86 -12.73 4.72 2.94
N ILE A 87 -11.65 4.16 3.48
CA ILE A 87 -11.34 2.74 3.32
C ILE A 87 -11.12 2.07 4.66
N GLY A 88 -11.47 0.79 4.72
CA GLY A 88 -11.35 -0.04 5.91
C GLY A 88 -11.25 -1.52 5.55
N PRO A 89 -11.24 -2.40 6.57
CA PRO A 89 -11.03 -3.84 6.36
C PRO A 89 -11.98 -4.43 5.31
N GLY A 90 -11.41 -5.20 4.39
CA GLY A 90 -12.15 -5.84 3.31
C GLY A 90 -12.27 -5.02 2.04
N ASP A 91 -11.92 -3.73 2.06
CA ASP A 91 -12.02 -2.88 0.87
C ASP A 91 -10.90 -3.15 -0.11
N LEU A 92 -11.22 -3.04 -1.39
CA LEU A 92 -10.25 -3.06 -2.47
C LEU A 92 -10.10 -1.66 -3.02
N LEU A 93 -8.87 -1.13 -2.98
CA LEU A 93 -8.55 0.18 -3.51
C LEU A 93 -7.71 0.03 -4.76
N VAL A 94 -8.06 0.76 -5.81
CA VAL A 94 -7.29 0.78 -7.05
C VAL A 94 -6.73 2.19 -7.26
N LEU A 95 -5.41 2.29 -7.33
CA LEU A 95 -4.70 3.53 -7.66
C LEU A 95 -4.11 3.34 -9.06
N PRO A 96 -4.78 3.83 -10.11
CA PRO A 96 -4.33 3.59 -11.47
C PRO A 96 -3.05 4.35 -11.79
N LEU A 97 -2.36 3.93 -12.84
CA LEU A 97 -1.17 4.61 -13.31
C LEU A 97 -1.48 6.09 -13.59
N GLY A 98 -0.66 6.98 -13.06
CA GLY A 98 -0.84 8.42 -13.18
C GLY A 98 -1.49 9.07 -11.97
N TRP A 99 -2.07 8.29 -11.08
CA TRP A 99 -2.74 8.85 -9.89
C TRP A 99 -1.74 9.48 -8.93
N GLN A 100 -2.12 10.64 -8.39
CA GLN A 100 -1.38 11.32 -7.32
C GLN A 100 -2.37 11.79 -6.26
N GLY A 101 -1.95 11.72 -4.99
CA GLY A 101 -2.83 12.15 -3.90
C GLY A 101 -2.18 11.97 -2.54
N GLU A 102 -3.04 11.91 -1.53
CA GLU A 102 -2.63 11.79 -0.13
C GLU A 102 -3.46 10.74 0.58
N TRP A 103 -2.83 10.11 1.56
CA TRP A 103 -3.48 9.21 2.50
C TRP A 103 -3.44 9.83 3.89
N THR A 104 -4.53 9.70 4.62
CA THR A 104 -4.53 9.94 6.08
C THR A 104 -4.93 8.64 6.76
N ILE A 105 -3.98 8.03 7.47
CA ILE A 105 -4.25 6.82 8.23
C ILE A 105 -4.81 7.21 9.58
N HIS A 106 -6.01 6.73 9.90
CA HIS A 106 -6.69 7.02 11.17
C HIS A 106 -6.36 5.98 12.22
N GLN A 107 -6.39 4.70 11.84
CA GLN A 107 -5.99 3.57 12.68
C GLN A 107 -4.90 2.81 11.92
N LYS A 108 -3.88 2.34 12.64
CA LYS A 108 -2.77 1.61 12.03
C LYS A 108 -3.32 0.65 10.98
N LEU A 109 -2.84 0.79 9.74
CA LEU A 109 -3.41 0.12 8.58
C LEU A 109 -2.46 -0.91 8.04
N ARG A 110 -2.98 -2.10 7.77
CA ARG A 110 -2.27 -3.17 7.07
C ARG A 110 -3.01 -3.49 5.78
N LYS A 111 -2.26 -3.62 4.69
CA LYS A 111 -2.83 -3.99 3.38
C LYS A 111 -1.93 -4.97 2.66
N THR A 112 -2.56 -5.78 1.79
CA THR A 112 -1.85 -6.50 0.73
C THR A 112 -1.81 -5.58 -0.48
N TYR A 113 -0.66 -5.50 -1.15
CA TYR A 113 -0.51 -4.66 -2.32
C TYR A 113 -0.03 -5.45 -3.52
N VAL A 114 -0.48 -5.02 -4.70
CA VAL A 114 0.06 -5.45 -6.00
C VAL A 114 0.49 -4.17 -6.72
N ILE A 115 1.78 -4.04 -6.96
CA ILE A 115 2.34 -2.89 -7.67
C ILE A 115 2.83 -3.37 -9.04
N THR A 116 2.39 -2.68 -10.08
CA THR A 116 2.79 -3.00 -11.46
C THR A 116 3.45 -1.77 -12.08
N GLN A 117 4.68 -1.94 -12.53
CA GLN A 117 5.46 -0.88 -13.14
C GLN A 117 4.89 -0.52 -14.51
N ARG A 118 5.02 0.74 -14.87
CA ARG A 118 4.68 1.19 -16.23
C ARG A 118 5.61 0.52 -17.24
N ALA A 119 5.02 0.11 -18.33
CA ALA A 119 5.73 -0.56 -19.43
C ALA A 119 6.67 0.38 -20.18
#